data_c206c943a4cbaa12ab4e2f1a22bdd634
#
_entry.id   c206c943a4cbaa12ab4e2f1a22bdd634
#
_cell.length_a   1.000
_cell.length_b   1.000
_cell.length_c   1.000
_cell.angle_alpha   90.00
_cell.angle_beta   90.00
_cell.angle_gamma   90.00
#
_symmetry.space_group_name_H-M   'P 1'
#
loop_
_entity.id
_entity.type
_entity.pdbx_description
1 polymer ?
#
loop_
_entity_poly.entity_id
_entity_poly.type
_entity_poly.pdbx_seq_one_letter_code
_entity_poly.pdbx_strand_id
1 'polypeptide(L)'
;MGFYNMIDGKPTGHQLMNPTLLELPRDANTSHDFLVIARAPHVFKKIKDKRYKLARQVATFANLTTNNLGRTMLKTGKWSRLLVEDFGGPEHHCQRQPDMDRYIGPEDMKLFWTRAGEPLLIFTHQVDDEVLCQGQFIVDVRAAMPELEQALGPKAALLPPIRFSEPTSLRRQPAEGEELHPRYQREKNWAPAQSPFRNDSELLLMVEPGQLYRWTTPEEPVELVVSPKDQVSAVQEPYPPNIEPEMTWHGEHGKTCMHDVMLDDSHVHQSSPMLSITLCNRGTCEPSEQNTVMVGIVQRRHDPPKAPFTWYDRRVGVYEAAPPYRMISVSKKLTYHGESDGRYTWTGSMVYYTNQTQFPPSNHGFLDDEVWLSFGIKDAAAGWMDVRARELVADHYLCQGASDT
;
A
#
# COMPACT_ATOMS: atom_id res chain seq x y z
N MET A 1 2.72 2.37 -21.36
CA MET A 1 2.42 1.31 -20.39
C MET A 1 3.11 0.02 -20.79
N GLY A 2 3.95 -0.51 -19.90
CA GLY A 2 4.65 -1.78 -20.11
C GLY A 2 3.72 -2.99 -19.90
N PHE A 3 4.14 -4.15 -20.41
CA PHE A 3 3.54 -5.42 -20.01
C PHE A 3 4.00 -5.74 -18.59
N TYR A 4 3.10 -6.29 -17.75
CA TYR A 4 3.50 -6.73 -16.44
C TYR A 4 4.43 -7.96 -16.51
N ASN A 5 5.32 -8.06 -15.55
CA ASN A 5 6.25 -9.15 -15.40
C ASN A 5 5.83 -10.03 -14.21
N MET A 6 6.23 -11.30 -14.25
CA MET A 6 5.98 -12.23 -13.17
C MET A 6 7.16 -12.25 -12.19
N ILE A 7 6.86 -12.32 -10.91
CA ILE A 7 7.86 -12.62 -9.88
C ILE A 7 7.97 -14.14 -9.75
N ASP A 8 9.15 -14.67 -10.05
CA ASP A 8 9.37 -16.12 -10.04
C ASP A 8 9.56 -16.63 -8.60
N GLY A 9 8.65 -17.47 -8.16
CA GLY A 9 8.71 -18.18 -6.87
C GLY A 9 9.35 -19.56 -6.93
N LYS A 10 9.93 -19.95 -8.06
CA LYS A 10 10.47 -21.32 -8.27
C LYS A 10 11.39 -21.86 -7.18
N PRO A 11 12.25 -21.04 -6.52
CA PRO A 11 13.07 -21.57 -5.43
C PRO A 11 12.29 -22.17 -4.26
N THR A 12 11.02 -21.76 -4.08
CA THR A 12 10.14 -22.30 -3.03
C THR A 12 9.32 -23.50 -3.50
N GLY A 13 9.27 -23.74 -4.80
CA GLY A 13 8.35 -24.72 -5.41
C GLY A 13 6.88 -24.28 -5.35
N HIS A 14 6.59 -23.04 -4.92
CA HIS A 14 5.25 -22.54 -4.70
C HIS A 14 4.99 -21.25 -5.51
N GLN A 15 3.73 -21.05 -5.85
CA GLN A 15 3.25 -19.77 -6.39
C GLN A 15 3.18 -18.76 -5.25
N LEU A 16 3.77 -17.59 -5.45
CA LEU A 16 3.74 -16.49 -4.50
C LEU A 16 2.58 -15.55 -4.83
N MET A 17 2.07 -14.86 -3.82
CA MET A 17 0.91 -13.96 -3.94
C MET A 17 1.19 -12.63 -3.28
N ASN A 18 0.48 -11.59 -3.72
CA ASN A 18 0.43 -10.26 -3.09
C ASN A 18 1.81 -9.74 -2.69
N PRO A 19 2.74 -9.57 -3.65
CA PRO A 19 4.08 -9.10 -3.36
C PRO A 19 4.05 -7.63 -2.95
N THR A 20 4.99 -7.26 -2.07
CA THR A 20 5.34 -5.88 -1.78
C THR A 20 6.84 -5.69 -1.93
N LEU A 21 7.24 -4.55 -2.44
CA LEU A 21 8.61 -4.21 -2.78
C LEU A 21 9.11 -3.06 -1.90
N LEU A 22 10.40 -3.09 -1.59
CA LEU A 22 11.10 -1.97 -0.99
C LEU A 22 12.40 -1.74 -1.77
N GLU A 23 12.57 -0.56 -2.35
CA GLU A 23 13.84 -0.20 -3.00
C GLU A 23 14.97 -0.19 -1.98
N LEU A 24 16.09 -0.80 -2.30
CA LEU A 24 17.30 -0.74 -1.49
C LEU A 24 18.25 0.32 -2.06
N PRO A 25 18.96 1.05 -1.17
CA PRO A 25 19.89 2.07 -1.61
C PRO A 25 21.00 1.44 -2.44
N ARG A 26 21.25 2.00 -3.61
CA ARG A 26 22.39 1.60 -4.46
C ARG A 26 23.66 2.18 -3.90
N ASP A 27 24.32 1.42 -3.11
CA ASP A 27 25.68 1.72 -2.68
C ASP A 27 26.63 0.58 -3.08
N ALA A 28 27.90 0.88 -3.12
CA ALA A 28 28.95 -0.07 -3.52
C ALA A 28 28.94 -1.37 -2.70
N ASN A 29 28.25 -1.40 -1.58
CA ASN A 29 28.16 -2.56 -0.68
C ASN A 29 26.82 -3.30 -0.73
N THR A 30 25.78 -2.74 -1.38
CA THR A 30 24.51 -3.44 -1.58
C THR A 30 24.47 -4.04 -2.98
N SER A 31 24.48 -5.37 -3.05
CA SER A 31 24.38 -6.11 -4.32
C SER A 31 22.94 -6.29 -4.79
N HIS A 32 21.96 -5.70 -4.08
CA HIS A 32 20.54 -5.93 -4.32
C HIS A 32 19.79 -4.63 -4.60
N ASP A 33 18.82 -4.69 -5.53
CA ASP A 33 17.99 -3.54 -5.89
C ASP A 33 16.74 -3.43 -5.03
N PHE A 34 16.18 -4.59 -4.61
CA PHE A 34 14.94 -4.63 -3.84
C PHE A 34 14.96 -5.68 -2.73
N LEU A 35 14.27 -5.39 -1.66
CA LEU A 35 13.67 -6.39 -0.78
C LEU A 35 12.26 -6.70 -1.29
N VAL A 36 11.92 -7.98 -1.39
CA VAL A 36 10.60 -8.46 -1.81
C VAL A 36 10.01 -9.32 -0.70
N ILE A 37 8.80 -8.98 -0.27
CA ILE A 37 8.01 -9.85 0.62
C ILE A 37 6.79 -10.32 -0.18
N ALA A 38 6.42 -11.58 -0.04
CA ALA A 38 5.24 -12.14 -0.70
C ALA A 38 4.58 -13.20 0.17
N ARG A 39 3.28 -13.37 -0.01
CA ARG A 39 2.53 -14.43 0.67
C ARG A 39 2.80 -15.78 -0.02
N ALA A 40 3.27 -16.76 0.75
CA ALA A 40 3.36 -18.14 0.32
C ALA A 40 1.97 -18.81 0.37
N PRO A 41 1.76 -19.93 -0.34
CA PRO A 41 0.55 -20.70 -0.22
C PRO A 41 0.24 -21.08 1.23
N HIS A 42 -1.03 -21.07 1.57
CA HIS A 42 -1.47 -21.41 2.91
C HIS A 42 -1.07 -22.84 3.29
N VAL A 43 -0.66 -23.01 4.53
CA VAL A 43 -0.45 -24.32 5.11
C VAL A 43 -1.64 -24.65 6.00
N PHE A 44 -2.13 -25.86 5.84
CA PHE A 44 -3.19 -26.36 6.70
C PHE A 44 -2.58 -27.15 7.86
N LYS A 45 -2.97 -26.76 9.08
CA LYS A 45 -2.54 -27.45 10.31
C LYS A 45 -3.76 -27.93 11.08
N LYS A 46 -3.75 -29.16 11.53
CA LYS A 46 -4.78 -29.69 12.45
C LYS A 46 -4.28 -29.41 13.88
N ILE A 47 -5.04 -28.67 14.66
CA ILE A 47 -4.76 -28.39 16.06
C ILE A 47 -6.01 -28.81 16.85
N LYS A 48 -5.85 -29.77 17.77
CA LYS A 48 -6.97 -30.49 18.36
C LYS A 48 -7.93 -30.91 17.25
N ASP A 49 -9.04 -31.03 17.15
CA ASP A 49 -9.85 -31.53 16.03
C ASP A 49 -10.22 -30.47 14.96
N LYS A 50 -9.69 -29.25 15.06
CA LYS A 50 -9.96 -28.17 14.11
C LYS A 50 -8.84 -28.03 13.08
N ARG A 51 -9.22 -27.77 11.81
CA ARG A 51 -8.27 -27.48 10.71
C ARG A 51 -8.10 -25.98 10.59
N TYR A 52 -6.87 -25.50 10.73
CA TYR A 52 -6.48 -24.12 10.60
C TYR A 52 -5.78 -23.88 9.25
N LYS A 53 -6.00 -22.70 8.69
CA LYS A 53 -5.37 -22.20 7.47
C LYS A 53 -4.34 -21.15 7.88
N LEU A 54 -3.06 -21.46 7.73
CA LEU A 54 -1.97 -20.58 8.13
C LEU A 54 -1.47 -19.79 6.95
N ALA A 55 -1.58 -18.47 7.00
CA ALA A 55 -0.89 -17.57 6.10
C ALA A 55 0.59 -17.46 6.51
N ARG A 56 1.49 -17.45 5.55
CA ARG A 56 2.93 -17.28 5.78
C ARG A 56 3.48 -16.27 4.79
N GLN A 57 4.35 -15.42 5.30
CA GLN A 57 5.08 -14.49 4.48
C GLN A 57 6.52 -14.95 4.30
N VAL A 58 7.02 -14.77 3.10
CA VAL A 58 8.41 -15.08 2.74
C VAL A 58 9.05 -13.84 2.14
N ALA A 59 10.34 -13.68 2.39
CA ALA A 59 11.12 -12.55 1.95
C ALA A 59 12.34 -12.98 1.16
N THR A 60 12.79 -12.15 0.25
CA THR A 60 14.04 -12.33 -0.49
C THR A 60 14.58 -10.99 -0.95
N PHE A 61 15.88 -10.94 -1.22
CA PHE A 61 16.48 -9.86 -1.98
C PHE A 61 16.40 -10.15 -3.47
N ALA A 62 16.27 -9.12 -4.28
CA ALA A 62 16.14 -9.25 -5.72
C ALA A 62 16.95 -8.19 -6.47
N ASN A 63 17.42 -8.57 -7.67
CA ASN A 63 18.19 -7.71 -8.56
C ASN A 63 17.47 -7.55 -9.89
N LEU A 64 17.55 -6.35 -10.44
CA LEU A 64 17.16 -6.10 -11.81
C LEU A 64 18.18 -6.71 -12.76
N THR A 65 17.68 -7.47 -13.69
CA THR A 65 18.48 -8.09 -14.74
C THR A 65 17.77 -7.94 -16.08
N THR A 66 18.52 -8.03 -17.16
CA THR A 66 17.93 -8.07 -18.51
C THR A 66 18.05 -9.49 -19.04
N ASN A 67 16.95 -10.05 -19.53
CA ASN A 67 16.99 -11.35 -20.16
C ASN A 67 17.53 -11.28 -21.61
N ASN A 68 17.70 -12.44 -22.24
CA ASN A 68 18.21 -12.55 -23.62
C ASN A 68 17.34 -11.86 -24.68
N LEU A 69 16.11 -11.46 -24.32
CA LEU A 69 15.17 -10.72 -25.18
C LEU A 69 15.17 -9.22 -24.89
N GLY A 70 16.12 -8.73 -24.08
CA GLY A 70 16.20 -7.31 -23.68
C GLY A 70 15.12 -6.85 -22.70
N ARG A 71 14.37 -7.79 -22.09
CA ARG A 71 13.32 -7.45 -21.12
C ARG A 71 13.89 -7.38 -19.70
N THR A 72 13.50 -6.36 -18.96
CA THR A 72 13.81 -6.25 -17.53
C THR A 72 13.13 -7.36 -16.75
N MET A 73 13.87 -7.99 -15.85
CA MET A 73 13.42 -9.06 -14.98
C MET A 73 13.84 -8.79 -13.55
N LEU A 74 13.00 -9.14 -12.59
CA LEU A 74 13.32 -9.15 -11.19
C LEU A 74 13.83 -10.55 -10.81
N LYS A 75 15.14 -10.70 -10.71
CA LYS A 75 15.80 -11.97 -10.33
C LYS A 75 15.84 -12.06 -8.81
N THR A 76 15.01 -12.94 -8.25
CA THR A 76 14.94 -13.18 -6.81
C THR A 76 16.06 -14.11 -6.34
N GLY A 77 16.53 -13.85 -5.12
CA GLY A 77 17.46 -14.74 -4.41
C GLY A 77 16.75 -15.90 -3.70
N LYS A 78 17.38 -16.41 -2.65
CA LYS A 78 16.79 -17.43 -1.79
C LYS A 78 15.68 -16.82 -0.93
N TRP A 79 14.50 -17.43 -0.94
CA TRP A 79 13.39 -17.05 -0.08
C TRP A 79 13.57 -17.58 1.34
N SER A 80 13.37 -16.74 2.32
CA SER A 80 13.35 -17.07 3.74
C SER A 80 11.99 -16.73 4.36
N ARG A 81 11.66 -17.35 5.49
CA ARG A 81 10.47 -16.97 6.25
C ARG A 81 10.71 -15.65 6.93
N LEU A 82 9.72 -14.75 6.86
CA LEU A 82 9.73 -13.51 7.62
C LEU A 82 9.51 -13.81 9.11
N LEU A 83 10.27 -13.19 9.99
CA LEU A 83 10.18 -13.34 11.45
C LEU A 83 9.07 -12.43 12.00
N VAL A 84 7.85 -12.78 11.68
CA VAL A 84 6.65 -12.19 12.28
C VAL A 84 5.96 -13.31 13.03
N GLU A 85 5.72 -13.15 14.33
CA GLU A 85 5.15 -14.20 15.15
C GLU A 85 3.76 -14.62 14.67
N ASP A 86 3.48 -15.91 14.75
CA ASP A 86 2.14 -16.44 14.52
C ASP A 86 1.31 -16.18 15.80
N PHE A 87 0.71 -15.00 15.92
CA PHE A 87 -0.27 -14.71 16.96
C PHE A 87 -1.54 -15.52 16.71
N GLY A 88 -2.19 -15.88 17.76
CA GLY A 88 -3.46 -16.58 17.68
C GLY A 88 -3.27 -18.06 17.99
N GLY A 89 -3.40 -18.36 19.25
CA GLY A 89 -3.62 -19.70 19.71
C GLY A 89 -5.01 -20.20 19.26
N PRO A 90 -5.32 -21.47 19.52
CA PRO A 90 -6.61 -22.08 19.22
C PRO A 90 -7.80 -21.44 19.94
N GLU A 91 -7.58 -20.42 20.73
CA GLU A 91 -8.57 -19.71 21.57
C GLU A 91 -9.04 -18.38 20.98
N HIS A 92 -8.48 -17.96 19.83
CA HIS A 92 -8.96 -16.77 19.12
C HIS A 92 -10.39 -16.98 18.62
N HIS A 93 -11.28 -16.06 18.92
CA HIS A 93 -12.70 -16.13 18.61
C HIS A 93 -13.19 -14.89 17.86
N CYS A 94 -13.50 -15.06 16.58
CA CYS A 94 -14.20 -14.08 15.78
C CYS A 94 -15.71 -14.21 15.97
N GLN A 95 -16.29 -13.59 16.99
CA GLN A 95 -17.68 -13.79 17.39
C GLN A 95 -18.70 -13.64 16.25
N ARG A 96 -18.52 -12.68 15.35
CA ARG A 96 -19.43 -12.44 14.22
C ARG A 96 -19.02 -13.12 12.91
N GLN A 97 -17.79 -13.63 12.84
CA GLN A 97 -17.26 -14.34 11.66
C GLN A 97 -16.50 -15.60 12.10
N PRO A 98 -17.16 -16.60 12.67
CA PRO A 98 -16.49 -17.77 13.27
C PRO A 98 -15.66 -18.59 12.28
N ASP A 99 -15.91 -18.49 10.97
CA ASP A 99 -15.06 -19.11 9.96
C ASP A 99 -13.65 -18.49 9.91
N MET A 100 -13.51 -17.23 10.36
CA MET A 100 -12.23 -16.53 10.42
C MET A 100 -11.34 -16.99 11.58
N ASP A 101 -11.90 -17.64 12.62
CA ASP A 101 -11.11 -18.24 13.70
C ASP A 101 -10.05 -19.22 13.19
N ARG A 102 -10.27 -19.75 12.01
CA ARG A 102 -9.38 -20.75 11.40
C ARG A 102 -8.32 -20.14 10.47
N TYR A 103 -8.36 -18.82 10.27
CA TYR A 103 -7.37 -18.08 9.49
C TYR A 103 -6.36 -17.47 10.44
N ILE A 104 -5.12 -17.95 10.40
CA ILE A 104 -4.04 -17.50 11.29
C ILE A 104 -2.86 -17.02 10.46
N GLY A 105 -2.21 -15.97 10.92
CA GLY A 105 -0.98 -15.45 10.37
C GLY A 105 -1.14 -14.13 9.60
N PRO A 106 -0.01 -13.50 9.29
CA PRO A 106 0.02 -12.18 8.70
C PRO A 106 -0.43 -12.20 7.23
N GLU A 107 -1.21 -11.20 6.84
CA GLU A 107 -1.72 -11.00 5.47
C GLU A 107 -1.51 -9.55 4.98
N ASP A 108 -1.58 -9.36 3.68
CA ASP A 108 -1.68 -8.07 2.98
C ASP A 108 -0.59 -7.07 3.38
N MET A 109 0.65 -7.52 3.33
CA MET A 109 1.83 -6.74 3.72
C MET A 109 2.09 -5.55 2.82
N LYS A 110 2.50 -4.42 3.43
CA LYS A 110 2.92 -3.20 2.74
C LYS A 110 4.25 -2.71 3.29
N LEU A 111 5.25 -2.75 2.44
CA LEU A 111 6.60 -2.23 2.71
C LEU A 111 6.68 -0.76 2.31
N PHE A 112 7.38 0.03 3.10
CA PHE A 112 7.68 1.42 2.77
C PHE A 112 8.87 1.96 3.57
N TRP A 113 9.57 2.93 3.00
CA TRP A 113 10.51 3.76 3.74
C TRP A 113 9.76 4.94 4.35
N THR A 114 10.03 5.22 5.62
CA THR A 114 9.62 6.51 6.18
C THR A 114 10.58 7.60 5.72
N ARG A 115 10.16 8.84 5.79
CA ARG A 115 11.03 10.00 5.50
C ARG A 115 12.23 10.08 6.46
N ALA A 116 12.06 9.61 7.69
CA ALA A 116 13.15 9.48 8.66
C ALA A 116 14.13 8.35 8.31
N GLY A 117 13.81 7.50 7.34
CA GLY A 117 14.65 6.37 6.93
C GLY A 117 14.37 5.07 7.67
N GLU A 118 13.19 4.90 8.26
CA GLU A 118 12.79 3.63 8.86
C GLU A 118 12.21 2.73 7.77
N PRO A 119 12.70 1.48 7.59
CA PRO A 119 12.06 0.48 6.73
C PRO A 119 10.93 -0.18 7.49
N LEU A 120 9.69 0.22 7.25
CA LEU A 120 8.53 -0.28 7.97
C LEU A 120 7.68 -1.23 7.15
N LEU A 121 6.99 -2.12 7.85
CA LEU A 121 6.06 -3.10 7.32
C LEU A 121 4.73 -2.98 8.05
N ILE A 122 3.65 -2.73 7.31
CA ILE A 122 2.28 -2.81 7.83
C ILE A 122 1.62 -4.07 7.30
N PHE A 123 0.83 -4.75 8.13
CA PHE A 123 0.15 -5.99 7.76
C PHE A 123 -1.09 -6.24 8.63
N THR A 124 -1.98 -7.08 8.12
CA THR A 124 -3.16 -7.57 8.85
C THR A 124 -2.81 -8.83 9.62
N HIS A 125 -3.23 -8.91 10.89
CA HIS A 125 -3.10 -10.12 11.71
C HIS A 125 -4.28 -10.27 12.67
N GLN A 126 -4.43 -11.44 13.30
CA GLN A 126 -5.39 -11.61 14.37
C GLN A 126 -5.06 -10.70 15.55
N VAL A 127 -6.09 -10.23 16.23
CA VAL A 127 -5.98 -9.49 17.48
C VAL A 127 -6.72 -10.23 18.58
N ASP A 128 -6.20 -10.13 19.77
CA ASP A 128 -6.91 -10.54 20.99
C ASP A 128 -7.76 -9.35 21.46
N ASP A 129 -8.96 -9.26 20.89
CA ASP A 129 -9.87 -8.16 21.12
C ASP A 129 -11.31 -8.69 21.07
N GLU A 130 -12.19 -8.16 21.93
CA GLU A 130 -13.59 -8.62 22.01
C GLU A 130 -14.40 -8.26 20.77
N VAL A 131 -13.99 -7.21 20.05
CA VAL A 131 -14.73 -6.64 18.93
C VAL A 131 -14.04 -6.91 17.60
N LEU A 132 -12.71 -6.76 17.54
CA LEU A 132 -11.93 -6.95 16.34
C LEU A 132 -11.46 -8.41 16.19
N CYS A 133 -11.72 -8.98 15.05
CA CYS A 133 -11.24 -10.30 14.67
C CYS A 133 -9.83 -10.24 14.05
N GLN A 134 -9.58 -9.22 13.25
CA GLN A 134 -8.30 -8.92 12.63
C GLN A 134 -8.03 -7.42 12.71
N GLY A 135 -6.80 -7.07 13.02
CA GLY A 135 -6.32 -5.70 13.10
C GLY A 135 -5.09 -5.46 12.25
N GLN A 136 -4.65 -4.23 12.22
CA GLN A 136 -3.42 -3.82 11.57
C GLN A 136 -2.27 -3.80 12.56
N PHE A 137 -1.11 -4.21 12.09
CA PHE A 137 0.14 -4.21 12.83
C PHE A 137 1.22 -3.50 12.04
N ILE A 138 2.17 -2.95 12.76
CA ILE A 138 3.39 -2.36 12.20
C ILE A 138 4.63 -2.95 12.87
N VAL A 139 5.68 -3.12 12.09
CA VAL A 139 6.98 -3.59 12.57
C VAL A 139 8.10 -2.98 11.74
N ASP A 140 9.27 -2.74 12.35
CA ASP A 140 10.48 -2.42 11.60
C ASP A 140 10.98 -3.68 10.88
N VAL A 141 11.26 -3.55 9.60
CA VAL A 141 11.70 -4.71 8.78
C VAL A 141 13.03 -5.28 9.27
N ARG A 142 13.89 -4.48 9.89
CA ARG A 142 15.16 -4.94 10.49
C ARG A 142 14.92 -5.94 11.63
N ALA A 143 13.85 -5.74 12.39
CA ALA A 143 13.44 -6.70 13.43
C ALA A 143 12.80 -7.96 12.84
N ALA A 144 11.96 -7.81 11.79
CA ALA A 144 11.30 -8.93 11.13
C ALA A 144 12.22 -9.73 10.17
N MET A 145 13.30 -9.12 9.68
CA MET A 145 14.28 -9.68 8.76
C MET A 145 15.67 -9.10 9.04
N PRO A 146 16.42 -9.63 10.01
CA PRO A 146 17.75 -9.11 10.39
C PRO A 146 18.77 -9.10 9.25
N GLU A 147 18.57 -9.92 8.21
CA GLU A 147 19.40 -9.93 7.00
C GLU A 147 19.36 -8.60 6.23
N LEU A 148 18.34 -7.75 6.48
CA LEU A 148 18.27 -6.43 5.88
C LEU A 148 19.42 -5.54 6.35
N GLU A 149 19.80 -5.56 7.62
CA GLU A 149 20.94 -4.79 8.13
C GLU A 149 22.25 -5.22 7.46
N GLN A 150 22.41 -6.54 7.23
CA GLN A 150 23.57 -7.06 6.51
C GLN A 150 23.59 -6.59 5.04
N ALA A 151 22.42 -6.58 4.39
CA ALA A 151 22.29 -6.12 3.02
C ALA A 151 22.55 -4.61 2.89
N LEU A 152 22.16 -3.81 3.87
CA LEU A 152 22.42 -2.37 3.91
C LEU A 152 23.88 -2.05 4.24
N GLY A 153 24.59 -2.98 4.87
CA GLY A 153 26.00 -2.80 5.23
C GLY A 153 26.23 -1.56 6.12
N PRO A 154 27.25 -0.73 5.85
CA PRO A 154 27.54 0.47 6.66
C PRO A 154 26.40 1.47 6.74
N LYS A 155 25.47 1.47 5.78
CA LYS A 155 24.32 2.36 5.78
C LYS A 155 23.29 2.00 6.85
N ALA A 156 23.26 0.77 7.32
CA ALA A 156 22.40 0.39 8.44
C ALA A 156 22.65 1.26 9.70
N ALA A 157 23.90 1.65 9.92
CA ALA A 157 24.27 2.53 11.02
C ALA A 157 23.79 3.99 10.88
N LEU A 158 23.37 4.40 9.70
CA LEU A 158 22.82 5.73 9.43
C LEU A 158 21.30 5.79 9.62
N LEU A 159 20.65 4.64 9.78
CA LEU A 159 19.21 4.58 10.02
C LEU A 159 18.88 4.98 11.46
N PRO A 160 17.68 5.51 11.69
CA PRO A 160 17.21 5.79 13.03
C PRO A 160 17.11 4.51 13.88
N PRO A 161 17.11 4.61 15.21
CA PRO A 161 16.84 3.49 16.09
C PRO A 161 15.53 2.78 15.74
N ILE A 162 15.47 1.47 15.97
CA ILE A 162 14.26 0.68 15.75
C ILE A 162 13.17 1.14 16.70
N ARG A 163 12.08 1.68 16.16
CA ARG A 163 10.92 2.16 16.93
C ARG A 163 9.90 1.03 17.19
N PHE A 164 9.78 0.11 16.25
CA PHE A 164 8.86 -1.03 16.31
C PHE A 164 9.66 -2.33 16.25
N SER A 165 10.27 -2.72 17.40
CA SER A 165 11.10 -3.94 17.49
C SER A 165 10.29 -5.23 17.45
N GLU A 166 8.99 -5.14 17.66
CA GLU A 166 8.04 -6.25 17.58
C GLU A 166 6.73 -5.77 16.91
N PRO A 167 5.91 -6.68 16.40
CA PRO A 167 4.62 -6.33 15.83
C PRO A 167 3.75 -5.55 16.81
N THR A 168 3.57 -4.27 16.51
CA THR A 168 2.79 -3.33 17.31
C THR A 168 1.40 -3.16 16.71
N SER A 169 0.35 -3.40 17.48
CA SER A 169 -1.03 -3.26 17.03
C SER A 169 -1.39 -1.80 16.79
N LEU A 170 -1.93 -1.51 15.62
CA LEU A 170 -2.51 -0.22 15.26
C LEU A 170 -4.01 -0.29 15.50
N ARG A 171 -4.51 0.49 16.45
CA ARG A 171 -5.93 0.55 16.80
C ARG A 171 -6.49 1.91 16.44
N ARG A 172 -7.74 1.97 15.95
CA ARG A 172 -8.48 3.22 15.80
C ARG A 172 -9.72 3.22 16.68
N GLN A 173 -10.11 4.39 17.12
CA GLN A 173 -11.45 4.55 17.68
C GLN A 173 -12.46 4.66 16.53
N PRO A 174 -13.61 4.00 16.61
CA PRO A 174 -14.72 4.27 15.70
C PRO A 174 -15.06 5.77 15.74
N ALA A 175 -15.41 6.36 14.60
CA ALA A 175 -15.91 7.72 14.58
C ALA A 175 -17.25 7.79 15.35
N GLU A 176 -17.55 8.95 15.93
CA GLU A 176 -18.79 9.16 16.69
C GLU A 176 -20.00 8.84 15.81
N GLY A 177 -20.86 7.94 16.27
CA GLY A 177 -22.01 7.45 15.52
C GLY A 177 -21.71 6.36 14.49
N GLU A 178 -20.47 5.92 14.36
CA GLU A 178 -20.08 4.77 13.56
C GLU A 178 -20.51 3.49 14.29
N GLU A 179 -21.61 2.86 13.85
CA GLU A 179 -21.92 1.51 14.31
C GLU A 179 -20.82 0.56 13.84
N LEU A 180 -20.31 -0.27 14.75
CA LEU A 180 -19.36 -1.34 14.41
C LEU A 180 -20.05 -2.34 13.47
N HIS A 181 -20.09 -1.99 12.19
CA HIS A 181 -20.60 -2.87 11.14
C HIS A 181 -19.75 -4.16 11.09
N PRO A 182 -20.31 -5.32 10.72
CA PRO A 182 -19.56 -6.58 10.60
C PRO A 182 -18.25 -6.48 9.82
N ARG A 183 -18.15 -5.56 8.84
CA ARG A 183 -16.92 -5.27 8.10
C ARG A 183 -15.81 -4.68 8.98
N TYR A 184 -16.14 -3.96 10.04
CA TYR A 184 -15.18 -3.32 10.96
C TYR A 184 -14.59 -4.27 12.00
N GLN A 185 -15.07 -5.49 12.08
CA GLN A 185 -14.42 -6.53 12.88
C GLN A 185 -13.10 -6.99 12.26
N ARG A 186 -12.81 -6.54 11.05
CA ARG A 186 -11.60 -6.82 10.31
C ARG A 186 -11.03 -5.51 9.79
N GLU A 187 -10.06 -4.96 10.51
CA GLU A 187 -9.27 -3.84 10.01
C GLU A 187 -8.26 -4.36 8.99
N LYS A 188 -8.43 -3.97 7.74
CA LYS A 188 -7.58 -4.41 6.63
C LYS A 188 -7.18 -3.25 5.74
N ASN A 189 -6.03 -3.45 5.07
CA ASN A 189 -5.59 -2.63 3.95
C ASN A 189 -5.24 -1.18 4.29
N TRP A 190 -4.94 -0.88 5.57
CA TRP A 190 -4.42 0.43 5.90
C TRP A 190 -3.16 0.72 5.09
N ALA A 191 -3.07 1.90 4.52
CA ALA A 191 -1.97 2.31 3.69
C ALA A 191 -1.16 3.42 4.37
N PRO A 192 0.16 3.24 4.52
CA PRO A 192 1.00 4.31 5.05
C PRO A 192 1.06 5.48 4.08
N ALA A 193 1.08 6.69 4.65
CA ALA A 193 1.22 7.94 3.95
C ALA A 193 2.15 8.87 4.74
N GLN A 194 2.91 9.71 4.07
CA GLN A 194 3.70 10.75 4.71
C GLN A 194 3.68 12.02 3.87
N SER A 195 3.38 13.12 4.53
CA SER A 195 3.46 14.45 3.91
C SER A 195 4.93 14.88 3.82
N PRO A 196 5.41 15.36 2.66
CA PRO A 196 6.75 15.92 2.54
C PRO A 196 6.93 17.25 3.30
N PHE A 197 5.85 17.84 3.81
CA PHE A 197 5.83 19.15 4.48
C PHE A 197 5.60 19.06 5.99
N ARG A 198 5.61 17.84 6.55
CA ARG A 198 5.43 17.60 7.97
C ARG A 198 6.66 16.95 8.59
N ASN A 199 6.59 16.74 9.90
CA ASN A 199 7.66 16.08 10.61
C ASN A 199 7.98 14.70 9.99
N ASP A 200 9.25 14.41 9.78
CA ASP A 200 9.71 13.15 9.16
C ASP A 200 9.35 11.91 9.97
N SER A 201 9.12 12.05 11.27
CA SER A 201 8.66 10.97 12.15
C SER A 201 7.14 10.80 12.18
N GLU A 202 6.37 11.71 11.57
CA GLU A 202 4.91 11.59 11.50
C GLU A 202 4.52 10.44 10.58
N LEU A 203 3.70 9.54 11.08
CA LEU A 203 3.15 8.44 10.31
C LEU A 203 1.64 8.63 10.15
N LEU A 204 1.22 8.77 8.91
CA LEU A 204 -0.20 8.84 8.54
C LEU A 204 -0.63 7.49 7.95
N LEU A 205 -1.90 7.15 8.16
CA LEU A 205 -2.49 5.88 7.75
C LEU A 205 -3.83 6.15 7.06
N MET A 206 -3.89 5.91 5.77
CA MET A 206 -5.15 5.91 5.03
C MET A 206 -5.86 4.59 5.31
N VAL A 207 -6.91 4.63 6.10
CA VAL A 207 -7.68 3.43 6.50
C VAL A 207 -8.67 3.03 5.42
N GLU A 208 -9.44 4.01 4.97
CA GLU A 208 -10.30 3.93 3.78
C GLU A 208 -10.06 5.18 2.94
N PRO A 209 -10.36 5.18 1.65
CA PRO A 209 -10.21 6.36 0.84
C PRO A 209 -10.93 7.57 1.48
N GLY A 210 -10.17 8.61 1.80
CA GLY A 210 -10.68 9.79 2.49
C GLY A 210 -10.76 9.71 4.02
N GLN A 211 -10.32 8.61 4.61
CA GLN A 211 -10.16 8.48 6.07
C GLN A 211 -8.69 8.38 6.41
N LEU A 212 -8.10 9.47 6.88
CA LEU A 212 -6.70 9.55 7.26
C LEU A 212 -6.55 9.65 8.77
N TYR A 213 -5.72 8.81 9.32
CA TYR A 213 -5.38 8.76 10.73
C TYR A 213 -3.91 9.06 10.93
N ARG A 214 -3.57 9.58 12.10
CA ARG A 214 -2.20 9.80 12.56
C ARG A 214 -1.85 8.79 13.64
N TRP A 215 -0.72 8.14 13.50
CA TRP A 215 -0.13 7.38 14.60
C TRP A 215 0.55 8.34 15.58
N THR A 216 0.31 8.12 16.87
CA THR A 216 0.86 8.92 17.96
C THR A 216 1.84 8.10 18.80
N THR A 217 1.33 7.15 19.56
CA THR A 217 2.11 6.25 20.41
C THR A 217 1.54 4.82 20.34
N PRO A 218 2.32 3.79 20.74
CA PRO A 218 1.82 2.40 20.76
C PRO A 218 0.63 2.19 21.68
N GLU A 219 0.50 2.98 22.74
CA GLU A 219 -0.52 2.84 23.78
C GLU A 219 -1.85 3.51 23.40
N GLU A 220 -1.81 4.45 22.46
CA GLU A 220 -2.97 5.23 22.06
C GLU A 220 -3.53 4.75 20.72
N PRO A 221 -4.86 4.78 20.54
CA PRO A 221 -5.46 4.59 19.24
C PRO A 221 -4.94 5.65 18.25
N VAL A 222 -4.86 5.28 16.96
CA VAL A 222 -4.55 6.26 15.92
C VAL A 222 -5.62 7.35 15.89
N GLU A 223 -5.18 8.59 15.83
CA GLU A 223 -6.02 9.78 15.83
C GLU A 223 -6.60 10.05 14.45
N LEU A 224 -7.91 10.26 14.34
CA LEU A 224 -8.55 10.68 13.09
C LEU A 224 -8.13 12.11 12.73
N VAL A 225 -7.51 12.28 11.56
CA VAL A 225 -7.06 13.59 11.04
C VAL A 225 -8.05 14.12 9.99
N VAL A 226 -8.60 13.23 9.16
CA VAL A 226 -9.54 13.58 8.09
C VAL A 226 -10.63 12.53 8.00
N SER A 227 -11.89 12.97 7.97
CA SER A 227 -13.05 12.12 7.76
C SER A 227 -13.62 12.28 6.33
N PRO A 228 -14.42 11.34 5.84
CA PRO A 228 -15.12 11.50 4.56
C PRO A 228 -16.03 12.73 4.51
N LYS A 229 -16.54 13.20 5.64
CA LYS A 229 -17.35 14.42 5.73
C LYS A 229 -16.53 15.68 5.43
N ASP A 230 -15.25 15.68 5.79
CA ASP A 230 -14.34 16.80 5.54
C ASP A 230 -13.91 16.86 4.07
N GLN A 231 -14.09 15.78 3.31
CA GLN A 231 -13.78 15.70 1.89
C GLN A 231 -14.79 16.49 1.01
N VAL A 232 -15.91 16.92 1.57
CA VAL A 232 -16.99 17.59 0.85
C VAL A 232 -16.74 19.11 0.69
N SER A 233 -15.79 19.69 1.42
CA SER A 233 -15.53 21.12 1.35
C SER A 233 -14.73 21.50 0.11
N ALA A 234 -15.26 22.47 -0.61
CA ALA A 234 -14.89 23.00 -1.90
C ALA A 234 -13.37 23.15 -2.13
N VAL A 235 -12.88 22.59 -3.21
CA VAL A 235 -11.72 23.14 -3.90
C VAL A 235 -12.19 24.43 -4.58
N GLN A 236 -11.97 25.57 -3.93
CA GLN A 236 -12.43 26.89 -4.43
C GLN A 236 -11.54 27.49 -5.52
N GLU A 237 -10.37 26.92 -5.76
CA GLU A 237 -9.44 27.44 -6.77
C GLU A 237 -9.03 26.30 -7.71
N PRO A 238 -8.92 26.57 -9.00
CA PRO A 238 -8.32 25.60 -9.91
C PRO A 238 -6.89 25.32 -9.45
N TYR A 239 -6.54 24.06 -9.37
CA TYR A 239 -5.19 23.58 -9.06
C TYR A 239 -4.17 24.32 -9.95
N PRO A 240 -2.92 24.50 -9.51
CA PRO A 240 -2.05 25.57 -9.95
C PRO A 240 -2.00 25.74 -11.46
N PRO A 241 -2.03 27.00 -11.95
CA PRO A 241 -2.07 27.31 -13.39
C PRO A 241 -0.82 26.89 -14.18
N ASN A 242 0.16 26.28 -13.52
CA ASN A 242 1.46 25.93 -14.10
C ASN A 242 1.70 24.42 -14.23
N ILE A 243 0.62 23.61 -14.22
CA ILE A 243 0.73 22.18 -14.55
C ILE A 243 1.04 22.07 -16.05
N GLU A 244 2.07 21.31 -16.41
CA GLU A 244 2.43 21.06 -17.81
C GLU A 244 1.21 20.60 -18.63
N PRO A 245 1.07 21.07 -19.90
CA PRO A 245 -0.13 20.85 -20.72
C PRO A 245 -0.51 19.37 -20.96
N GLU A 246 0.39 18.45 -20.62
CA GLU A 246 0.15 17.01 -20.77
C GLU A 246 -0.75 16.40 -19.68
N MET A 247 -1.01 17.14 -18.59
CA MET A 247 -1.94 16.72 -17.56
C MET A 247 -3.34 17.21 -17.90
N THR A 248 -4.07 16.46 -18.70
CA THR A 248 -5.45 16.76 -19.01
C THR A 248 -6.35 16.42 -17.81
N TRP A 249 -6.74 17.44 -17.09
CA TRP A 249 -7.77 17.37 -16.07
C TRP A 249 -9.12 17.54 -16.74
N HIS A 250 -9.91 16.49 -16.81
CA HIS A 250 -11.27 16.59 -17.34
C HIS A 250 -12.23 17.02 -16.23
N GLY A 251 -12.64 18.28 -16.27
CA GLY A 251 -13.72 18.76 -15.42
C GLY A 251 -15.06 18.22 -15.92
N GLU A 252 -15.56 17.14 -15.37
CA GLU A 252 -16.94 16.69 -15.57
C GLU A 252 -17.60 16.26 -14.26
N HIS A 253 -18.65 17.02 -13.97
CA HIS A 253 -19.92 16.69 -13.34
C HIS A 253 -19.98 16.34 -11.84
N GLY A 254 -20.19 17.36 -11.03
CA GLY A 254 -21.24 17.50 -10.00
C GLY A 254 -21.41 16.46 -8.89
N LYS A 255 -20.53 15.48 -8.81
CA LYS A 255 -20.50 14.51 -7.70
C LYS A 255 -19.13 14.52 -7.04
N THR A 256 -19.11 14.34 -5.74
CA THR A 256 -17.84 14.20 -5.03
C THR A 256 -17.13 12.94 -5.53
N CYS A 257 -15.82 12.99 -5.80
CA CYS A 257 -15.07 11.83 -6.25
C CYS A 257 -15.26 10.58 -5.37
N MET A 258 -15.41 10.81 -4.07
CA MET A 258 -15.68 9.74 -3.11
C MET A 258 -17.03 9.08 -3.35
N HIS A 259 -18.06 9.85 -3.74
CA HIS A 259 -19.37 9.29 -4.06
C HIS A 259 -19.29 8.37 -5.29
N ASP A 260 -18.53 8.75 -6.32
CA ASP A 260 -18.40 7.94 -7.54
C ASP A 260 -17.55 6.69 -7.33
N VAL A 261 -16.58 6.74 -6.41
CA VAL A 261 -15.74 5.60 -6.02
C VAL A 261 -16.43 4.69 -5.01
N MET A 262 -17.28 5.26 -4.13
CA MET A 262 -17.98 4.55 -3.04
C MET A 262 -19.45 4.22 -3.36
N LEU A 263 -19.90 4.43 -4.59
CA LEU A 263 -21.26 4.10 -5.01
C LEU A 263 -21.56 2.62 -4.73
N ASP A 264 -22.64 2.41 -3.99
CA ASP A 264 -23.20 1.13 -3.57
C ASP A 264 -22.32 0.35 -2.57
N ASP A 265 -22.87 -0.35 -1.64
CA ASP A 265 -22.34 -1.28 -0.62
C ASP A 265 -21.07 -2.08 -0.97
N SER A 266 -20.32 -1.66 -1.97
CA SER A 266 -19.10 -2.28 -2.45
C SER A 266 -17.92 -1.88 -1.56
N HIS A 267 -17.11 -2.85 -1.21
CA HIS A 267 -15.88 -2.64 -0.46
C HIS A 267 -14.86 -1.90 -1.31
N VAL A 268 -14.59 -0.64 -0.94
CA VAL A 268 -13.50 0.16 -1.51
C VAL A 268 -12.33 0.14 -0.53
N HIS A 269 -11.14 -0.09 -1.05
CA HIS A 269 -9.93 -0.22 -0.23
C HIS A 269 -8.83 0.68 -0.77
N GLN A 270 -8.12 1.33 0.14
CA GLN A 270 -6.80 1.87 -0.15
C GLN A 270 -5.81 0.71 -0.21
N SER A 271 -5.31 0.38 -1.40
CA SER A 271 -4.60 -0.88 -1.57
C SER A 271 -3.08 -0.77 -1.52
N SER A 272 -2.50 0.34 -1.96
CA SER A 272 -1.05 0.56 -1.95
C SER A 272 -0.61 1.56 -0.88
N PRO A 273 0.64 1.53 -0.43
CA PRO A 273 1.27 2.68 0.20
C PRO A 273 1.06 3.93 -0.65
N MET A 274 0.99 5.10 -0.01
CA MET A 274 0.88 6.37 -0.73
C MET A 274 2.27 6.93 -1.02
N LEU A 275 2.46 7.45 -2.23
CA LEU A 275 3.64 8.20 -2.63
C LEU A 275 3.31 9.68 -2.73
N SER A 276 4.27 10.56 -2.46
CA SER A 276 4.14 11.98 -2.76
C SER A 276 4.86 12.31 -4.07
N ILE A 277 4.20 13.08 -4.95
CA ILE A 277 4.69 13.46 -6.27
C ILE A 277 4.68 14.98 -6.38
N THR A 278 5.83 15.59 -6.63
CA THR A 278 5.90 16.98 -7.07
C THR A 278 5.60 17.05 -8.57
N LEU A 279 4.62 17.88 -8.94
CA LEU A 279 4.02 17.96 -10.27
C LEU A 279 4.89 18.73 -11.29
N CYS A 280 6.17 18.39 -11.31
CA CYS A 280 7.15 18.85 -12.30
C CYS A 280 8.23 17.79 -12.49
N ASN A 281 9.07 17.96 -13.51
CA ASN A 281 10.26 17.13 -13.67
C ASN A 281 11.32 17.49 -12.63
N ARG A 282 12.09 16.51 -12.23
CA ARG A 282 13.17 16.69 -11.24
C ARG A 282 14.12 17.81 -11.67
N GLY A 283 14.37 18.76 -10.76
CA GLY A 283 15.24 19.90 -10.99
C GLY A 283 14.62 21.06 -11.78
N THR A 284 13.34 20.98 -12.15
CA THR A 284 12.64 22.09 -12.83
C THR A 284 11.81 22.95 -11.90
N CYS A 285 11.47 22.45 -10.71
CA CYS A 285 10.84 23.22 -9.66
C CYS A 285 11.24 22.68 -8.27
N GLU A 286 11.00 23.48 -7.23
CA GLU A 286 11.13 23.07 -5.86
C GLU A 286 9.78 22.55 -5.33
N PRO A 287 9.79 21.47 -4.50
CA PRO A 287 8.58 20.96 -3.87
C PRO A 287 7.91 22.00 -2.96
N SER A 288 6.60 22.16 -3.11
CA SER A 288 5.77 23.02 -2.26
C SER A 288 4.40 22.38 -2.02
N GLU A 289 3.66 22.88 -1.04
CA GLU A 289 2.29 22.41 -0.76
C GLU A 289 1.36 22.62 -1.98
N GLN A 290 1.66 23.60 -2.84
CA GLN A 290 0.86 23.95 -4.01
C GLN A 290 1.14 23.06 -5.23
N ASN A 291 2.29 22.44 -5.32
CA ASN A 291 2.68 21.64 -6.48
C ASN A 291 3.01 20.19 -6.17
N THR A 292 2.70 19.74 -4.96
CA THR A 292 2.94 18.37 -4.54
C THR A 292 1.66 17.71 -4.07
N VAL A 293 1.46 16.48 -4.48
CA VAL A 293 0.27 15.67 -4.15
C VAL A 293 0.68 14.33 -3.54
N MET A 294 -0.23 13.69 -2.82
CA MET A 294 -0.11 12.29 -2.44
C MET A 294 -0.96 11.44 -3.39
N VAL A 295 -0.43 10.32 -3.82
CA VAL A 295 -1.12 9.38 -4.73
C VAL A 295 -1.15 7.98 -4.14
N GLY A 296 -2.25 7.27 -4.37
CA GLY A 296 -2.39 5.87 -3.96
C GLY A 296 -3.39 5.13 -4.83
N ILE A 297 -3.25 3.80 -4.90
CA ILE A 297 -4.18 2.97 -5.65
C ILE A 297 -5.36 2.60 -4.79
N VAL A 298 -6.54 2.94 -5.27
CA VAL A 298 -7.84 2.61 -4.69
C VAL A 298 -8.45 1.46 -5.49
N GLN A 299 -8.97 0.45 -4.81
CA GLN A 299 -9.58 -0.71 -5.45
C GLN A 299 -10.98 -0.98 -4.91
N ARG A 300 -11.93 -1.06 -5.82
CA ARG A 300 -13.31 -1.46 -5.54
C ARG A 300 -13.47 -2.94 -5.80
N ARG A 301 -13.88 -3.69 -4.79
CA ARG A 301 -14.18 -5.11 -4.89
C ARG A 301 -15.59 -5.33 -5.41
N HIS A 302 -15.73 -6.24 -6.36
CA HIS A 302 -17.00 -6.70 -6.88
C HIS A 302 -17.17 -8.19 -6.60
N ASP A 303 -18.26 -8.54 -5.92
CA ASP A 303 -18.64 -9.91 -5.57
C ASP A 303 -20.02 -10.22 -6.19
N PRO A 304 -20.14 -10.48 -7.50
CA PRO A 304 -21.43 -10.70 -8.11
C PRO A 304 -22.05 -12.02 -7.64
N PRO A 305 -23.35 -12.05 -7.34
CA PRO A 305 -24.02 -13.23 -6.77
C PRO A 305 -23.99 -14.47 -7.66
N LYS A 306 -23.78 -14.29 -8.97
CA LYS A 306 -23.80 -15.37 -9.97
C LYS A 306 -22.47 -15.62 -10.68
N ALA A 307 -21.44 -14.81 -10.41
CA ALA A 307 -20.14 -15.04 -11.03
C ALA A 307 -19.26 -15.90 -10.11
N PRO A 308 -18.47 -16.82 -10.69
CA PRO A 308 -17.64 -17.72 -9.89
C PRO A 308 -16.39 -17.05 -9.30
N PHE A 309 -16.22 -15.76 -9.50
CA PHE A 309 -15.00 -15.04 -9.08
C PHE A 309 -15.26 -13.58 -8.73
N THR A 310 -14.52 -13.08 -7.77
CA THR A 310 -14.38 -11.67 -7.42
C THR A 310 -13.50 -10.97 -8.44
N TRP A 311 -13.75 -9.68 -8.74
CA TRP A 311 -12.80 -8.83 -9.47
C TRP A 311 -12.65 -7.48 -8.79
N TYR A 312 -11.63 -6.71 -9.19
CA TYR A 312 -11.36 -5.37 -8.68
C TYR A 312 -11.32 -4.35 -9.80
N ASP A 313 -11.99 -3.23 -9.60
CA ASP A 313 -11.75 -2.00 -10.34
C ASP A 313 -10.70 -1.18 -9.61
N ARG A 314 -9.70 -0.71 -10.35
CA ARG A 314 -8.59 0.08 -9.82
C ARG A 314 -8.63 1.48 -10.36
N ARG A 315 -8.29 2.43 -9.49
CA ARG A 315 -8.12 3.84 -9.82
C ARG A 315 -6.94 4.40 -9.03
N VAL A 316 -6.34 5.48 -9.51
CA VAL A 316 -5.43 6.29 -8.69
C VAL A 316 -6.26 7.37 -8.01
N GLY A 317 -6.18 7.45 -6.69
CA GLY A 317 -6.66 8.59 -5.92
C GLY A 317 -5.53 9.59 -5.71
N VAL A 318 -5.80 10.87 -5.91
CA VAL A 318 -4.87 11.98 -5.68
C VAL A 318 -5.39 12.82 -4.54
N TYR A 319 -4.52 13.15 -3.60
CA TYR A 319 -4.84 13.88 -2.38
C TYR A 319 -3.88 15.04 -2.19
N GLU A 320 -4.31 16.08 -1.49
CA GLU A 320 -3.41 17.13 -1.02
C GLU A 320 -2.27 16.51 -0.20
N ALA A 321 -1.06 17.02 -0.39
CA ALA A 321 0.10 16.57 0.38
C ALA A 321 0.24 17.28 1.74
N ALA A 322 -0.57 18.29 1.98
CA ALA A 322 -0.65 19.05 3.22
C ALA A 322 -2.10 19.04 3.77
N PRO A 323 -2.31 19.28 5.05
CA PRO A 323 -3.66 19.41 5.60
C PRO A 323 -4.51 20.42 4.82
N PRO A 324 -5.77 20.14 4.58
CA PRO A 324 -6.58 19.08 5.17
C PRO A 324 -6.55 17.73 4.44
N TYR A 325 -5.60 17.43 3.54
CA TYR A 325 -5.42 16.15 2.84
C TYR A 325 -6.65 15.68 2.05
N ARG A 326 -7.38 16.61 1.46
CA ARG A 326 -8.57 16.29 0.68
C ARG A 326 -8.22 15.51 -0.59
N MET A 327 -9.14 14.67 -1.03
CA MET A 327 -9.04 14.07 -2.35
C MET A 327 -9.26 15.15 -3.42
N ILE A 328 -8.31 15.29 -4.32
CA ILE A 328 -8.32 16.30 -5.40
C ILE A 328 -8.92 15.71 -6.66
N SER A 329 -8.54 14.47 -6.96
CA SER A 329 -8.93 13.80 -8.20
C SER A 329 -8.86 12.30 -8.11
N VAL A 330 -9.51 11.66 -9.07
CA VAL A 330 -9.51 10.21 -9.25
C VAL A 330 -9.30 9.87 -10.72
N SER A 331 -8.45 8.89 -11.03
CA SER A 331 -8.19 8.48 -12.40
C SER A 331 -9.40 7.76 -13.02
N LYS A 332 -9.40 7.64 -14.34
CA LYS A 332 -10.17 6.59 -15.02
C LYS A 332 -9.77 5.21 -14.49
N LYS A 333 -10.61 4.22 -14.78
CA LYS A 333 -10.30 2.83 -14.42
C LYS A 333 -8.96 2.41 -15.03
N LEU A 334 -8.07 1.90 -14.18
CA LEU A 334 -6.78 1.38 -14.62
C LEU A 334 -6.92 -0.06 -15.08
N THR A 335 -6.35 -0.36 -16.23
CA THR A 335 -6.18 -1.71 -16.73
C THR A 335 -4.69 -1.98 -16.92
N TYR A 336 -4.20 -3.08 -16.37
CA TYR A 336 -2.81 -3.46 -16.56
C TYR A 336 -2.64 -4.19 -17.89
N HIS A 337 -1.64 -3.80 -18.68
CA HIS A 337 -1.32 -4.46 -19.94
C HIS A 337 -0.99 -5.93 -19.72
N GLY A 338 -1.67 -6.82 -20.44
CA GLY A 338 -1.55 -8.26 -20.29
C GLY A 338 -2.56 -8.86 -19.29
N GLU A 339 -3.35 -8.02 -18.61
CA GLU A 339 -4.48 -8.49 -17.82
C GLU A 339 -5.59 -8.98 -18.75
N SER A 340 -6.00 -10.24 -18.64
CA SER A 340 -7.14 -10.76 -19.37
C SER A 340 -8.43 -10.49 -18.61
N ASP A 341 -9.53 -10.32 -19.34
CA ASP A 341 -10.87 -10.16 -18.78
C ASP A 341 -11.19 -11.24 -17.74
N GLY A 342 -11.79 -10.83 -16.62
CA GLY A 342 -12.13 -11.70 -15.51
C GLY A 342 -10.95 -12.17 -14.64
N ARG A 343 -9.77 -11.59 -14.78
CA ARG A 343 -8.68 -11.78 -13.82
C ARG A 343 -8.80 -10.81 -12.68
N TYR A 344 -8.79 -11.36 -11.51
CA TYR A 344 -8.71 -10.64 -10.27
C TYR A 344 -7.24 -10.30 -9.97
N THR A 345 -6.95 -9.02 -9.94
CA THR A 345 -5.61 -8.51 -9.68
C THR A 345 -5.67 -7.53 -8.51
N TRP A 346 -4.88 -7.77 -7.49
CA TRP A 346 -4.81 -6.94 -6.29
C TRP A 346 -3.45 -6.23 -6.23
N THR A 347 -3.45 -4.89 -6.33
CA THR A 347 -2.24 -4.09 -6.20
C THR A 347 -1.99 -3.79 -4.73
N GLY A 348 -0.92 -4.32 -4.19
CA GLY A 348 -0.57 -4.18 -2.77
C GLY A 348 0.61 -3.25 -2.51
N SER A 349 1.37 -2.87 -3.54
CA SER A 349 2.59 -2.09 -3.38
C SER A 349 2.78 -1.08 -4.50
N MET A 350 3.32 0.05 -4.10
CA MET A 350 3.76 1.13 -4.97
C MET A 350 5.03 1.73 -4.36
N VAL A 351 6.10 1.79 -5.12
CA VAL A 351 7.41 2.24 -4.64
C VAL A 351 8.15 2.96 -5.76
N TYR A 352 8.89 4.01 -5.41
CA TYR A 352 9.82 4.63 -6.36
C TYR A 352 10.99 3.69 -6.65
N TYR A 353 11.44 3.74 -7.90
CA TYR A 353 12.72 3.22 -8.30
C TYR A 353 13.58 4.37 -8.80
N THR A 354 14.32 4.94 -7.88
CA THR A 354 15.03 6.18 -8.15
C THR A 354 16.40 5.96 -8.79
N ASN A 355 16.92 4.74 -8.71
CA ASN A 355 18.29 4.41 -9.15
C ASN A 355 19.32 5.41 -8.58
N GLN A 356 19.03 6.01 -7.45
CA GLN A 356 19.81 7.10 -6.86
C GLN A 356 20.70 6.62 -5.72
N THR A 357 21.79 7.32 -5.58
CA THR A 357 22.68 7.20 -4.40
C THR A 357 22.13 7.88 -3.16
N GLN A 358 20.94 8.50 -3.25
CA GLN A 358 20.30 9.16 -2.10
C GLN A 358 19.88 8.13 -1.05
N PHE A 359 20.30 8.39 0.17
CA PHE A 359 19.94 7.58 1.32
C PHE A 359 19.44 8.47 2.47
N PRO A 360 18.34 8.12 3.15
CA PRO A 360 17.49 6.97 2.88
C PRO A 360 16.68 7.14 1.57
N PRO A 361 16.22 6.04 0.97
CA PRO A 361 15.24 6.13 -0.11
C PRO A 361 13.99 6.84 0.37
N SER A 362 13.34 7.58 -0.48
CA SER A 362 12.20 8.42 -0.13
C SER A 362 10.91 7.90 -0.80
N ASN A 363 9.78 8.13 -0.15
CA ASN A 363 8.46 7.97 -0.78
C ASN A 363 8.00 9.24 -1.53
N HIS A 364 8.91 10.18 -1.77
CA HIS A 364 8.69 11.41 -2.52
C HIS A 364 9.49 11.43 -3.81
N GLY A 365 8.84 11.84 -4.89
CA GLY A 365 9.44 11.92 -6.22
C GLY A 365 8.84 13.02 -7.09
N PHE A 366 9.14 12.95 -8.38
CA PHE A 366 8.76 13.92 -9.41
C PHE A 366 8.10 13.21 -10.60
N LEU A 367 7.52 13.97 -11.54
CA LEU A 367 6.78 13.40 -12.69
C LEU A 367 7.60 12.46 -13.57
N ASP A 368 8.90 12.68 -13.68
CA ASP A 368 9.81 11.88 -14.49
C ASP A 368 10.40 10.67 -13.78
N ASP A 369 10.12 10.50 -12.49
CA ASP A 369 10.58 9.34 -11.75
C ASP A 369 9.82 8.06 -12.14
N GLU A 370 10.52 6.94 -12.02
CA GLU A 370 9.97 5.61 -12.23
C GLU A 370 9.33 5.08 -10.96
N VAL A 371 8.13 4.54 -11.10
CA VAL A 371 7.35 3.92 -10.01
C VAL A 371 7.10 2.46 -10.36
N TRP A 372 7.31 1.59 -9.39
CA TRP A 372 7.05 0.16 -9.52
C TRP A 372 5.78 -0.22 -8.77
N LEU A 373 4.87 -0.85 -9.50
CA LEU A 373 3.65 -1.41 -8.96
C LEU A 373 3.81 -2.91 -8.84
N SER A 374 3.51 -3.49 -7.69
CA SER A 374 3.46 -4.94 -7.55
C SER A 374 2.09 -5.39 -7.09
N PHE A 375 1.68 -6.58 -7.57
CA PHE A 375 0.32 -7.06 -7.43
C PHE A 375 0.21 -8.58 -7.42
N GLY A 376 -0.81 -9.07 -6.73
CA GLY A 376 -1.23 -10.46 -6.79
C GLY A 376 -2.20 -10.70 -7.94
N ILE A 377 -2.16 -11.89 -8.53
CA ILE A 377 -3.05 -12.33 -9.60
C ILE A 377 -3.78 -13.58 -9.15
N LYS A 378 -5.10 -13.51 -8.98
CA LYS A 378 -5.99 -14.64 -8.59
C LYS A 378 -5.56 -15.35 -7.31
N ASP A 379 -4.95 -14.64 -6.35
CA ASP A 379 -4.34 -15.27 -5.17
C ASP A 379 -3.45 -16.50 -5.51
N ALA A 380 -2.82 -16.49 -6.66
CA ALA A 380 -2.07 -17.63 -7.18
C ALA A 380 -0.71 -17.26 -7.78
N ALA A 381 -0.49 -16.00 -8.13
CA ALA A 381 0.74 -15.53 -8.73
C ALA A 381 1.07 -14.10 -8.29
N ALA A 382 2.32 -13.71 -8.43
CA ALA A 382 2.86 -12.39 -8.15
C ALA A 382 3.38 -11.74 -9.44
N GLY A 383 3.01 -10.48 -9.64
CA GLY A 383 3.44 -9.69 -10.78
C GLY A 383 3.93 -8.30 -10.37
N TRP A 384 4.60 -7.64 -11.29
CA TRP A 384 5.02 -6.27 -11.16
C TRP A 384 5.09 -5.57 -12.52
N MET A 385 5.06 -4.25 -12.50
CA MET A 385 5.24 -3.41 -13.68
C MET A 385 5.84 -2.07 -13.25
N ASP A 386 6.51 -1.42 -14.18
CA ASP A 386 7.01 -0.06 -14.07
C ASP A 386 6.09 0.91 -14.82
N VAL A 387 5.95 2.10 -14.26
CA VAL A 387 5.26 3.26 -14.85
C VAL A 387 6.03 4.53 -14.52
N ARG A 388 5.83 5.58 -15.29
CA ARG A 388 6.30 6.91 -14.88
C ARG A 388 5.32 7.54 -13.91
N ALA A 389 5.82 8.29 -12.92
CA ALA A 389 4.98 8.97 -11.95
C ALA A 389 3.92 9.86 -12.63
N ARG A 390 4.26 10.52 -13.75
CA ARG A 390 3.32 11.29 -14.57
C ARG A 390 2.12 10.49 -15.07
N GLU A 391 2.27 9.20 -15.35
CA GLU A 391 1.19 8.34 -15.82
C GLU A 391 0.16 8.06 -14.70
N LEU A 392 0.59 8.14 -13.43
CA LEU A 392 -0.29 7.98 -12.28
C LEU A 392 -1.18 9.20 -12.03
N VAL A 393 -0.80 10.38 -12.50
CA VAL A 393 -1.54 11.62 -12.31
C VAL A 393 -2.15 12.17 -13.60
N ALA A 394 -2.01 11.45 -14.70
CA ALA A 394 -2.60 11.80 -15.98
C ALA A 394 -4.05 11.29 -16.10
N ASP A 395 -4.89 12.00 -16.86
CA ASP A 395 -6.24 11.53 -17.25
C ASP A 395 -7.21 11.33 -16.06
N HIS A 396 -7.25 12.32 -15.16
CA HIS A 396 -8.05 12.29 -13.95
C HIS A 396 -9.35 13.11 -14.06
N TYR A 397 -10.35 12.70 -13.30
CA TYR A 397 -11.54 13.50 -12.99
C TYR A 397 -11.28 14.30 -11.73
N LEU A 398 -11.49 15.63 -11.80
CA LEU A 398 -11.40 16.49 -10.62
C LEU A 398 -12.57 16.24 -9.67
N CYS A 399 -12.28 16.22 -8.39
CA CYS A 399 -13.29 16.23 -7.35
C CYS A 399 -13.85 17.64 -7.23
N GLN A 400 -15.12 17.82 -7.57
CA GLN A 400 -15.80 19.08 -7.30
C GLN A 400 -16.23 19.11 -5.84
N GLY A 401 -15.95 20.20 -5.14
CA GLY A 401 -16.59 20.49 -3.87
C GLY A 401 -18.11 20.54 -4.07
N ALA A 402 -18.87 20.04 -3.11
CA ALA A 402 -20.29 20.25 -3.11
C ALA A 402 -20.52 21.79 -3.10
N SER A 403 -21.06 22.32 -4.18
CA SER A 403 -21.64 23.65 -4.14
C SER A 403 -22.79 23.57 -3.17
N ASP A 404 -22.80 24.43 -2.14
CA ASP A 404 -23.93 24.65 -1.27
C ASP A 404 -25.18 24.86 -2.15
N THR A 405 -26.09 23.89 -2.13
CA THR A 405 -27.46 24.06 -2.59
C THR A 405 -28.37 24.18 -1.39
#